data_14ab5179b9d003d4c2300ef53387d230
#
_entry.id   14ab5179b9d003d4c2300ef53387d230
#
_cell.length_a   1.000
_cell.length_b   1.000
_cell.length_c   1.000
_cell.angle_alpha   90.00
_cell.angle_beta   90.00
_cell.angle_gamma   90.00
#
_symmetry.space_group_name_H-M   'P 1'
#
loop_
_entity.id
_entity.type
_entity.pdbx_description
1 polymer ?
#
loop_
_entity_poly.entity_id
_entity_poly.type
_entity_poly.pdbx_seq_one_letter_code
_entity_poly.pdbx_strand_id
1 'polypeptide(L)'
;LGGWWWYRSGHSTETALLRVQNDIQLEIDSGKCGFLVLLDLLAAFDTVSHHILLKRLSNQFGVTGVAADWLHSYLTGRTQSISVNDIHSEPAVLDYGVPQGSVLGPTLFSDYSSPIASLIKSHGIPVHCYADDTQLYASFHRHEEAEVRAKLENCISDLRVLMNRNRLKLNDAKTEFIIFGTNHNLKHVSTKSIKVGDANIKPSTTVLNIGAYFDCEMKMCA
;
A
#
# COMPACT_ATOMS: atom_id res chain seq x y z
N LEU A 1 -11.78 -10.27 7.98
CA LEU A 1 -12.18 -9.47 6.81
C LEU A 1 -11.94 -7.98 7.08
N GLY A 2 -10.78 -7.56 7.51
CA GLY A 2 -10.49 -6.17 7.84
C GLY A 2 -9.13 -5.77 7.30
N GLY A 3 -9.08 -4.89 6.32
CA GLY A 3 -7.81 -4.35 5.85
C GLY A 3 -7.86 -3.59 4.53
N TRP A 4 -8.90 -3.79 3.74
CA TRP A 4 -9.07 -3.12 2.45
C TRP A 4 -10.26 -2.16 2.53
N TRP A 5 -10.05 -0.86 2.34
CA TRP A 5 -11.05 0.18 2.55
C TRP A 5 -11.68 0.70 1.25
N TRP A 6 -11.09 0.43 0.11
CA TRP A 6 -11.53 0.90 -1.17
C TRP A 6 -12.54 -0.06 -1.83
N TYR A 7 -13.42 0.45 -2.67
CA TYR A 7 -14.54 -0.24 -3.34
C TYR A 7 -15.55 -0.93 -2.42
N ARG A 8 -15.68 -0.48 -1.16
CA ARG A 8 -16.79 -0.88 -0.29
C ARG A 8 -17.80 0.25 -0.18
N SER A 9 -19.09 -0.08 -0.20
CA SER A 9 -20.16 0.88 0.08
C SER A 9 -19.89 1.62 1.40
N GLY A 10 -20.00 2.96 1.39
CA GLY A 10 -19.76 3.81 2.57
C GLY A 10 -18.29 4.09 2.88
N HIS A 11 -17.34 3.74 2.00
CA HIS A 11 -15.91 4.02 2.16
C HIS A 11 -15.44 4.96 1.04
N SER A 12 -14.79 6.06 1.43
CA SER A 12 -14.19 7.07 0.54
C SER A 12 -12.74 7.34 0.95
N THR A 13 -12.05 8.16 0.17
CA THR A 13 -10.72 8.70 0.55
C THR A 13 -10.78 9.41 1.89
N GLU A 14 -11.81 10.23 2.11
CA GLU A 14 -12.00 10.97 3.35
C GLU A 14 -12.16 10.02 4.55
N THR A 15 -12.99 8.97 4.44
CA THR A 15 -13.17 8.01 5.53
C THR A 15 -11.90 7.21 5.83
N ALA A 16 -11.08 6.91 4.81
CA ALA A 16 -9.77 6.28 4.99
C ALA A 16 -8.78 7.21 5.72
N LEU A 17 -8.71 8.48 5.31
CA LEU A 17 -7.88 9.50 5.94
C LEU A 17 -8.28 9.74 7.39
N LEU A 18 -9.59 9.95 7.65
CA LEU A 18 -10.13 10.14 8.99
C LEU A 18 -9.81 8.96 9.91
N ARG A 19 -9.84 7.73 9.39
CA ARG A 19 -9.49 6.54 10.18
C ARG A 19 -8.02 6.56 10.60
N VAL A 20 -7.10 6.76 9.65
CA VAL A 20 -5.66 6.81 9.94
C VAL A 20 -5.35 7.96 10.90
N GLN A 21 -5.91 9.14 10.63
CA GLN A 21 -5.72 10.30 11.50
C GLN A 21 -6.24 10.04 12.93
N ASN A 22 -7.44 9.49 13.05
CA ASN A 22 -8.02 9.19 14.37
C ASN A 22 -7.18 8.17 15.13
N ASP A 23 -6.75 7.08 14.47
CA ASP A 23 -5.93 6.05 15.09
C ASP A 23 -4.60 6.65 15.59
N ILE A 24 -3.95 7.48 14.78
CA ILE A 24 -2.69 8.15 15.15
C ILE A 24 -2.93 9.20 16.26
N GLN A 25 -4.02 9.99 16.18
CA GLN A 25 -4.33 11.01 17.18
C GLN A 25 -4.55 10.40 18.57
N LEU A 26 -5.24 9.26 18.66
CA LEU A 26 -5.43 8.53 19.91
C LEU A 26 -4.08 8.10 20.53
N GLU A 27 -3.12 7.71 19.71
CA GLU A 27 -1.77 7.35 20.16
C GLU A 27 -1.01 8.60 20.67
N ILE A 28 -1.11 9.73 19.96
CA ILE A 28 -0.52 11.02 20.39
C ILE A 28 -1.12 11.47 21.73
N ASP A 29 -2.44 11.39 21.87
CA ASP A 29 -3.16 11.78 23.08
C ASP A 29 -2.79 10.88 24.28
N SER A 30 -2.40 9.63 24.01
CA SER A 30 -1.85 8.73 25.03
C SER A 30 -0.39 9.00 25.40
N GLY A 31 0.21 10.07 24.83
CA GLY A 31 1.59 10.50 25.12
C GLY A 31 2.67 9.75 24.35
N LYS A 32 2.29 8.97 23.33
CA LYS A 32 3.23 8.25 22.48
C LYS A 32 3.72 9.09 21.30
N CYS A 33 4.83 8.68 20.73
CA CYS A 33 5.25 8.99 19.36
C CYS A 33 5.00 7.80 18.46
N GLY A 34 5.21 7.97 17.16
CA GLY A 34 5.15 6.85 16.25
C GLY A 34 5.73 7.14 14.88
N PHE A 35 5.75 6.13 14.08
CA PHE A 35 6.21 6.11 12.71
C PHE A 35 5.02 5.91 11.77
N LEU A 36 4.88 6.73 10.75
CA LEU A 36 3.98 6.51 9.62
C LEU A 36 4.84 6.36 8.37
N VAL A 37 4.68 5.26 7.65
CA VAL A 37 5.34 4.97 6.39
C VAL A 37 4.29 4.82 5.31
N LEU A 38 4.43 5.60 4.25
CA LEU A 38 3.60 5.54 3.05
C LEU A 38 4.40 4.82 1.97
N LEU A 39 3.92 3.65 1.57
CA LEU A 39 4.55 2.83 0.55
C LEU A 39 3.76 2.95 -0.75
N ASP A 40 4.47 3.32 -1.83
CA ASP A 40 3.94 3.39 -3.20
C ASP A 40 4.41 2.17 -4.01
N LEU A 41 3.60 1.72 -4.96
CA LEU A 41 3.94 0.63 -5.87
C LEU A 41 4.27 1.14 -7.27
N LEU A 42 5.30 0.57 -7.88
CA LEU A 42 5.62 0.85 -9.28
C LEU A 42 4.65 0.11 -10.21
N ALA A 43 3.92 0.86 -11.04
CA ALA A 43 3.05 0.33 -12.11
C ALA A 43 2.14 -0.82 -11.62
N ALA A 44 1.51 -0.64 -10.45
CA ALA A 44 0.81 -1.69 -9.71
C ALA A 44 -0.19 -2.47 -10.57
N PHE A 45 -1.04 -1.78 -11.34
CA PHE A 45 -2.05 -2.39 -12.20
C PHE A 45 -1.45 -3.09 -13.42
N ASP A 46 -0.33 -2.58 -13.95
CA ASP A 46 0.29 -3.08 -15.18
C ASP A 46 1.16 -4.31 -14.95
N THR A 47 1.55 -4.58 -13.69
CA THR A 47 2.45 -5.68 -13.33
C THR A 47 1.73 -6.92 -12.79
N VAL A 48 0.40 -6.89 -12.69
CA VAL A 48 -0.40 -8.00 -12.18
C VAL A 48 -0.20 -9.25 -13.06
N SER A 49 0.34 -10.31 -12.48
CA SER A 49 0.49 -11.61 -13.18
C SER A 49 -0.85 -12.33 -13.27
N HIS A 50 -1.35 -12.55 -14.49
CA HIS A 50 -2.61 -13.26 -14.72
C HIS A 50 -2.62 -14.64 -14.08
N HIS A 51 -1.50 -15.40 -14.21
CA HIS A 51 -1.36 -16.72 -13.61
C HIS A 51 -1.48 -16.69 -12.07
N ILE A 52 -0.78 -15.76 -11.40
CA ILE A 52 -0.84 -15.63 -9.93
C ILE A 52 -2.23 -15.20 -9.49
N LEU A 53 -2.84 -14.24 -10.20
CA LEU A 53 -4.18 -13.74 -9.91
C LEU A 53 -5.22 -14.85 -10.01
N LEU A 54 -5.28 -15.56 -11.14
CA LEU A 54 -6.24 -16.65 -11.37
C LEU A 54 -6.08 -17.78 -10.35
N LYS A 55 -4.83 -18.16 -10.03
CA LYS A 55 -4.55 -19.15 -8.99
C LYS A 55 -5.03 -18.68 -7.62
N ARG A 56 -4.87 -17.38 -7.30
CA ARG A 56 -5.34 -16.81 -6.03
C ARG A 56 -6.85 -16.74 -5.96
N LEU A 57 -7.51 -16.30 -7.01
CA LEU A 57 -8.97 -16.27 -7.10
C LEU A 57 -9.56 -17.66 -6.88
N SER A 58 -8.97 -18.69 -7.47
CA SER A 58 -9.41 -20.08 -7.24
C SER A 58 -9.15 -20.55 -5.80
N ASN A 59 -7.91 -20.41 -5.30
CA ASN A 59 -7.50 -21.03 -4.02
C ASN A 59 -7.98 -20.28 -2.78
N GLN A 60 -8.10 -18.94 -2.85
CA GLN A 60 -8.41 -18.11 -1.68
C GLN A 60 -9.85 -17.57 -1.71
N PHE A 61 -10.41 -17.38 -2.90
CA PHE A 61 -11.74 -16.79 -3.07
C PHE A 61 -12.77 -17.78 -3.62
N GLY A 62 -12.37 -19.02 -3.94
CA GLY A 62 -13.26 -20.09 -4.39
C GLY A 62 -13.84 -19.87 -5.79
N VAL A 63 -13.22 -19.03 -6.61
CA VAL A 63 -13.66 -18.77 -7.98
C VAL A 63 -13.27 -19.96 -8.87
N THR A 64 -14.26 -20.75 -9.32
CA THR A 64 -14.07 -21.98 -10.10
C THR A 64 -15.10 -22.09 -11.23
N GLY A 65 -14.94 -23.09 -12.11
CA GLY A 65 -15.87 -23.36 -13.21
C GLY A 65 -16.05 -22.19 -14.17
N VAL A 66 -17.26 -21.94 -14.63
CA VAL A 66 -17.59 -20.92 -15.64
C VAL A 66 -17.08 -19.53 -15.26
N ALA A 67 -17.10 -19.17 -13.96
CA ALA A 67 -16.59 -17.88 -13.51
C ALA A 67 -15.06 -17.78 -13.67
N ALA A 68 -14.33 -18.84 -13.38
CA ALA A 68 -12.88 -18.90 -13.61
C ALA A 68 -12.53 -18.84 -15.09
N ASP A 69 -13.27 -19.57 -15.92
CA ASP A 69 -13.07 -19.58 -17.39
C ASP A 69 -13.34 -18.20 -17.98
N TRP A 70 -14.37 -17.51 -17.50
CA TRP A 70 -14.68 -16.17 -17.93
C TRP A 70 -13.57 -15.17 -17.54
N LEU A 71 -13.08 -15.21 -16.29
CA LEU A 71 -11.99 -14.35 -15.84
C LEU A 71 -10.69 -14.65 -16.59
N HIS A 72 -10.43 -15.93 -16.91
CA HIS A 72 -9.31 -16.31 -17.75
C HIS A 72 -9.42 -15.64 -19.13
N SER A 73 -10.57 -15.72 -19.79
CA SER A 73 -10.80 -15.09 -21.10
C SER A 73 -10.74 -13.56 -21.05
N TYR A 74 -11.17 -12.95 -19.93
CA TYR A 74 -11.11 -11.50 -19.70
C TYR A 74 -9.67 -10.99 -19.59
N LEU A 75 -8.76 -11.77 -19.03
CA LEU A 75 -7.37 -11.38 -18.79
C LEU A 75 -6.43 -11.76 -19.94
N THR A 76 -6.66 -12.90 -20.62
CA THR A 76 -5.73 -13.45 -21.61
C THR A 76 -6.08 -13.05 -23.05
N GLY A 77 -5.07 -13.14 -23.93
CA GLY A 77 -5.24 -12.83 -25.36
C GLY A 77 -5.48 -11.36 -25.67
N ARG A 78 -5.20 -10.47 -24.72
CA ARG A 78 -5.36 -9.03 -24.89
C ARG A 78 -4.16 -8.41 -25.58
N THR A 79 -4.43 -7.38 -26.36
CA THR A 79 -3.39 -6.59 -27.03
C THR A 79 -3.61 -5.12 -26.77
N GLN A 80 -2.55 -4.33 -26.92
CA GLN A 80 -2.61 -2.87 -26.91
C GLN A 80 -1.93 -2.32 -28.15
N SER A 81 -2.41 -1.19 -28.63
CA SER A 81 -1.75 -0.37 -29.65
C SER A 81 -1.78 1.11 -29.24
N ILE A 82 -0.80 1.86 -29.69
CA ILE A 82 -0.73 3.32 -29.48
C ILE A 82 -1.28 3.98 -30.73
N SER A 83 -2.19 4.94 -30.56
CA SER A 83 -2.72 5.75 -31.65
C SER A 83 -2.30 7.21 -31.49
N VAL A 84 -1.68 7.76 -32.53
CA VAL A 84 -1.27 9.18 -32.60
C VAL A 84 -1.66 9.71 -33.99
N ASN A 85 -2.52 10.73 -34.05
CA ASN A 85 -3.00 11.31 -35.30
C ASN A 85 -3.53 10.25 -36.30
N ASP A 86 -4.38 9.34 -35.82
CA ASP A 86 -4.97 8.23 -36.60
C ASP A 86 -3.96 7.19 -37.13
N ILE A 87 -2.70 7.27 -36.75
CA ILE A 87 -1.70 6.25 -37.02
C ILE A 87 -1.60 5.32 -35.82
N HIS A 88 -1.77 4.01 -36.04
CA HIS A 88 -1.70 2.98 -35.03
C HIS A 88 -0.36 2.26 -35.08
N SER A 89 0.20 1.97 -33.89
CA SER A 89 1.33 1.04 -33.79
C SER A 89 0.86 -0.40 -34.06
N GLU A 90 1.82 -1.29 -34.30
CA GLU A 90 1.55 -2.73 -34.27
C GLU A 90 1.00 -3.12 -32.89
N PRO A 91 0.01 -4.05 -32.84
CA PRO A 91 -0.51 -4.55 -31.58
C PRO A 91 0.56 -5.32 -30.79
N ALA A 92 0.75 -4.95 -29.51
CA ALA A 92 1.60 -5.67 -28.56
C ALA A 92 0.74 -6.53 -27.63
N VAL A 93 1.14 -7.78 -27.42
CA VAL A 93 0.42 -8.70 -26.51
C VAL A 93 0.61 -8.25 -25.06
N LEU A 94 -0.46 -8.31 -24.28
CA LEU A 94 -0.47 -8.02 -22.84
C LEU A 94 -0.51 -9.33 -22.05
N ASP A 95 0.66 -9.76 -21.57
CA ASP A 95 0.80 -10.95 -20.71
C ASP A 95 0.59 -10.67 -19.23
N TYR A 96 0.52 -9.38 -18.86
CA TYR A 96 0.38 -8.88 -17.49
C TYR A 96 -0.60 -7.71 -17.45
N GLY A 97 -1.00 -7.38 -16.23
CA GLY A 97 -1.80 -6.20 -15.95
C GLY A 97 -3.30 -6.46 -15.97
N VAL A 98 -4.01 -5.57 -15.29
CA VAL A 98 -5.47 -5.47 -15.33
C VAL A 98 -5.84 -4.15 -15.97
N PRO A 99 -6.95 -4.09 -16.76
CA PRO A 99 -7.31 -2.87 -17.48
C PRO A 99 -7.54 -1.71 -16.54
N GLN A 100 -6.74 -0.66 -16.66
CA GLN A 100 -7.01 0.61 -15.97
C GLN A 100 -8.32 1.22 -16.47
N GLY A 101 -9.13 1.77 -15.56
CA GLY A 101 -10.45 2.31 -15.88
C GLY A 101 -11.57 1.26 -16.07
N SER A 102 -11.25 -0.04 -15.97
CA SER A 102 -12.28 -1.08 -15.99
C SER A 102 -12.97 -1.22 -14.63
N VAL A 103 -14.20 -1.69 -14.63
CA VAL A 103 -14.99 -1.94 -13.41
C VAL A 103 -14.33 -3.01 -12.52
N LEU A 104 -13.72 -4.03 -13.13
CA LEU A 104 -13.10 -5.15 -12.40
C LEU A 104 -11.65 -4.91 -11.99
N GLY A 105 -10.91 -4.04 -12.69
CA GLY A 105 -9.48 -3.81 -12.43
C GLY A 105 -9.17 -3.60 -10.96
N PRO A 106 -9.85 -2.69 -10.29
CA PRO A 106 -9.65 -2.42 -8.88
C PRO A 106 -9.91 -3.62 -7.97
N THR A 107 -11.01 -4.36 -8.19
CA THR A 107 -11.34 -5.55 -7.41
C THR A 107 -10.29 -6.64 -7.61
N LEU A 108 -9.88 -6.90 -8.85
CA LEU A 108 -8.86 -7.88 -9.18
C LEU A 108 -7.49 -7.51 -8.60
N PHE A 109 -7.16 -6.22 -8.56
CA PHE A 109 -5.94 -5.76 -7.92
C PHE A 109 -5.99 -5.94 -6.40
N SER A 110 -7.15 -5.68 -5.76
CA SER A 110 -7.35 -5.97 -4.33
C SER A 110 -7.11 -7.43 -4.00
N ASP A 111 -7.73 -8.30 -4.77
CA ASP A 111 -7.62 -9.73 -4.56
C ASP A 111 -6.16 -10.18 -4.79
N TYR A 112 -5.50 -9.57 -5.79
CA TYR A 112 -4.09 -9.82 -6.08
C TYR A 112 -3.16 -9.37 -4.96
N SER A 113 -3.40 -8.23 -4.36
CA SER A 113 -2.55 -7.65 -3.31
C SER A 113 -2.96 -8.09 -1.89
N SER A 114 -4.03 -8.90 -1.75
CA SER A 114 -4.57 -9.34 -0.45
C SER A 114 -3.55 -9.92 0.55
N PRO A 115 -2.46 -10.63 0.17
CA PRO A 115 -1.48 -11.11 1.13
C PRO A 115 -0.66 -10.00 1.80
N ILE A 116 -0.58 -8.80 1.20
CA ILE A 116 0.16 -7.65 1.75
C ILE A 116 -0.35 -7.30 3.15
N ALA A 117 -1.65 -7.02 3.27
CA ALA A 117 -2.24 -6.67 4.55
C ALA A 117 -2.14 -7.81 5.57
N SER A 118 -2.23 -9.06 5.13
CA SER A 118 -2.11 -10.23 6.00
C SER A 118 -0.69 -10.36 6.58
N LEU A 119 0.32 -10.14 5.75
CA LEU A 119 1.73 -10.14 6.19
C LEU A 119 1.98 -9.02 7.21
N ILE A 120 1.58 -7.78 6.91
CA ILE A 120 1.81 -6.65 7.81
C ILE A 120 1.15 -6.89 9.17
N LYS A 121 -0.09 -7.41 9.17
CA LYS A 121 -0.80 -7.78 10.39
C LYS A 121 -0.11 -8.88 11.19
N SER A 122 0.54 -9.85 10.52
CA SER A 122 1.29 -10.90 11.22
C SER A 122 2.49 -10.35 11.99
N HIS A 123 3.03 -9.21 11.58
CA HIS A 123 4.02 -8.46 12.34
C HIS A 123 3.39 -7.61 13.47
N GLY A 124 2.07 -7.64 13.66
CA GLY A 124 1.38 -6.82 14.65
C GLY A 124 1.52 -5.31 14.40
N ILE A 125 1.59 -4.92 13.13
CA ILE A 125 1.63 -3.51 12.70
C ILE A 125 0.26 -3.16 12.10
N PRO A 126 -0.39 -2.08 12.57
CA PRO A 126 -1.55 -1.53 11.93
C PRO A 126 -1.26 -1.12 10.49
N VAL A 127 -2.20 -1.41 9.60
CA VAL A 127 -2.07 -1.12 8.17
C VAL A 127 -3.38 -0.65 7.59
N HIS A 128 -3.30 0.39 6.78
CA HIS A 128 -4.35 0.82 5.89
C HIS A 128 -3.88 0.67 4.44
N CYS A 129 -4.71 0.04 3.61
CA CYS A 129 -4.47 -0.06 2.18
C CYS A 129 -5.60 0.67 1.45
N TYR A 130 -5.24 1.60 0.58
CA TYR A 130 -6.17 2.30 -0.29
C TYR A 130 -5.64 2.23 -1.73
N ALA A 131 -6.27 1.42 -2.56
CA ALA A 131 -5.78 1.06 -3.89
C ALA A 131 -4.37 0.44 -3.82
N ASP A 132 -3.40 1.05 -4.45
CA ASP A 132 -1.99 0.71 -4.41
C ASP A 132 -1.23 1.36 -3.24
N ASP A 133 -1.82 2.38 -2.59
CA ASP A 133 -1.23 3.03 -1.43
C ASP A 133 -1.32 2.13 -0.18
N THR A 134 -0.18 1.88 0.42
CA THR A 134 -0.08 1.09 1.66
C THR A 134 0.52 1.94 2.78
N GLN A 135 -0.25 2.13 3.84
CA GLN A 135 0.10 2.97 4.99
C GLN A 135 0.34 2.08 6.21
N LEU A 136 1.58 2.11 6.71
CA LEU A 136 1.96 1.41 7.94
C LEU A 136 2.20 2.44 9.03
N TYR A 137 1.64 2.23 10.22
CA TYR A 137 1.95 3.08 11.36
C TYR A 137 2.19 2.24 12.61
N ALA A 138 3.11 2.69 13.43
CA ALA A 138 3.47 2.02 14.67
C ALA A 138 3.80 3.06 15.74
N SER A 139 3.09 3.01 16.84
CA SER A 139 3.30 3.90 17.99
C SER A 139 4.21 3.27 19.03
N PHE A 140 4.90 4.10 19.81
CA PHE A 140 5.84 3.67 20.83
C PHE A 140 5.95 4.67 21.97
N HIS A 141 6.21 4.17 23.18
CA HIS A 141 6.80 4.97 24.25
C HIS A 141 8.31 5.12 24.02
N ARG A 142 8.90 6.17 24.54
CA ARG A 142 10.33 6.51 24.31
C ARG A 142 11.30 5.35 24.45
N HIS A 143 11.07 4.46 25.39
CA HIS A 143 11.95 3.31 25.63
C HIS A 143 11.78 2.17 24.62
N GLU A 144 10.69 2.16 23.83
CA GLU A 144 10.35 1.14 22.84
C GLU A 144 10.77 1.55 21.41
N GLU A 145 11.25 2.80 21.21
CA GLU A 145 11.55 3.37 19.88
C GLU A 145 12.40 2.45 19.01
N ALA A 146 13.50 1.93 19.55
CA ALA A 146 14.44 1.09 18.80
C ALA A 146 13.83 -0.26 18.41
N GLU A 147 13.03 -0.85 19.29
CA GLU A 147 12.36 -2.13 19.05
C GLU A 147 11.27 -1.96 17.97
N VAL A 148 10.43 -0.93 18.09
CA VAL A 148 9.36 -0.65 17.13
C VAL A 148 9.93 -0.31 15.76
N ARG A 149 11.03 0.46 15.70
CA ARG A 149 11.74 0.73 14.45
C ARG A 149 12.24 -0.55 13.80
N ALA A 150 12.93 -1.41 14.54
CA ALA A 150 13.42 -2.69 14.03
C ALA A 150 12.29 -3.60 13.54
N LYS A 151 11.18 -3.65 14.27
CA LYS A 151 9.97 -4.38 13.88
C LYS A 151 9.38 -3.86 12.56
N LEU A 152 9.32 -2.53 12.38
CA LEU A 152 8.84 -1.89 11.16
C LEU A 152 9.76 -2.19 9.98
N GLU A 153 11.09 -2.06 10.16
CA GLU A 153 12.09 -2.36 9.12
C GLU A 153 12.04 -3.84 8.69
N ASN A 154 11.89 -4.77 9.63
CA ASN A 154 11.72 -6.19 9.34
C ASN A 154 10.44 -6.47 8.56
N CYS A 155 9.33 -5.84 8.96
CA CYS A 155 8.06 -5.95 8.23
C CYS A 155 8.19 -5.47 6.78
N ILE A 156 8.84 -4.32 6.55
CA ILE A 156 9.07 -3.79 5.20
C ILE A 156 9.98 -4.72 4.39
N SER A 157 10.99 -5.33 5.02
CA SER A 157 11.87 -6.30 4.36
C SER A 157 11.09 -7.53 3.88
N ASP A 158 10.26 -8.12 4.75
CA ASP A 158 9.44 -9.28 4.41
C ASP A 158 8.37 -8.93 3.36
N LEU A 159 7.83 -7.72 3.45
CA LEU A 159 6.90 -7.19 2.46
C LEU A 159 7.53 -7.10 1.07
N ARG A 160 8.78 -6.64 0.96
CA ARG A 160 9.52 -6.61 -0.31
C ARG A 160 9.71 -8.00 -0.90
N VAL A 161 10.02 -8.99 -0.07
CA VAL A 161 10.14 -10.39 -0.51
C VAL A 161 8.80 -10.91 -1.04
N LEU A 162 7.70 -10.64 -0.32
CA LEU A 162 6.34 -11.01 -0.75
C LEU A 162 5.98 -10.33 -2.08
N MET A 163 6.21 -9.03 -2.19
CA MET A 163 5.92 -8.24 -3.39
C MET A 163 6.70 -8.78 -4.60
N ASN A 164 8.01 -9.02 -4.46
CA ASN A 164 8.82 -9.57 -5.54
C ASN A 164 8.31 -10.94 -6.02
N ARG A 165 7.88 -11.81 -5.11
CA ARG A 165 7.24 -13.10 -5.46
C ARG A 165 5.94 -12.92 -6.22
N ASN A 166 5.27 -11.80 -6.03
CA ASN A 166 4.04 -11.43 -6.70
C ASN A 166 4.26 -10.43 -7.87
N ARG A 167 5.47 -10.32 -8.40
CA ARG A 167 5.77 -9.40 -9.51
C ARG A 167 5.43 -7.93 -9.23
N LEU A 168 5.23 -7.57 -7.98
CA LEU A 168 5.06 -6.19 -7.53
C LEU A 168 6.40 -5.63 -7.08
N LYS A 169 6.59 -4.34 -7.23
CA LYS A 169 7.81 -3.64 -6.82
C LYS A 169 7.47 -2.38 -6.04
N LEU A 170 8.10 -2.20 -4.87
CA LEU A 170 8.04 -0.94 -4.13
C LEU A 170 8.77 0.16 -4.88
N ASN A 171 8.21 1.34 -4.83
CA ASN A 171 8.82 2.56 -5.32
C ASN A 171 9.56 3.25 -4.17
N ASP A 172 10.83 2.89 -3.97
CA ASP A 172 11.63 3.43 -2.88
C ASP A 172 11.78 4.97 -2.97
N ALA A 173 11.75 5.53 -4.18
CA ALA A 173 11.87 6.97 -4.41
C ALA A 173 10.62 7.76 -3.99
N LYS A 174 9.45 7.11 -3.98
CA LYS A 174 8.19 7.69 -3.52
C LYS A 174 7.76 7.21 -2.13
N THR A 175 8.55 6.33 -1.51
CA THR A 175 8.29 5.94 -0.12
C THR A 175 8.55 7.13 0.79
N GLU A 176 7.52 7.52 1.53
CA GLU A 176 7.60 8.63 2.49
C GLU A 176 7.55 8.09 3.93
N PHE A 177 8.24 8.79 4.81
CA PHE A 177 8.33 8.46 6.22
C PHE A 177 8.17 9.71 7.06
N ILE A 178 7.27 9.68 8.05
CA ILE A 178 7.09 10.75 9.01
C ILE A 178 7.09 10.20 10.43
N ILE A 179 7.63 10.98 11.36
CA ILE A 179 7.58 10.70 12.80
C ILE A 179 6.51 11.61 13.39
N PHE A 180 5.49 11.01 13.99
CA PHE A 180 4.39 11.75 14.58
C PHE A 180 4.46 11.75 16.12
N GLY A 181 3.90 12.79 16.72
CA GLY A 181 3.84 12.95 18.18
C GLY A 181 3.68 14.41 18.58
N THR A 182 3.62 14.68 19.88
CA THR A 182 3.63 16.06 20.38
C THR A 182 5.02 16.68 20.18
N ASN A 183 5.09 18.01 20.00
CA ASN A 183 6.34 18.76 19.89
C ASN A 183 7.32 18.50 21.04
N HIS A 184 6.80 18.24 22.25
CA HIS A 184 7.61 17.89 23.40
C HIS A 184 8.27 16.51 23.22
N ASN A 185 7.49 15.51 22.85
CA ASN A 185 7.95 14.12 22.72
C ASN A 185 8.88 13.93 21.52
N LEU A 186 8.60 14.61 20.39
CA LEU A 186 9.40 14.54 19.17
C LEU A 186 10.86 14.99 19.38
N LYS A 187 11.13 15.91 20.29
CA LYS A 187 12.50 16.34 20.64
C LYS A 187 13.37 15.21 21.20
N HIS A 188 12.74 14.17 21.72
CA HIS A 188 13.41 13.04 22.36
C HIS A 188 13.52 11.81 21.45
N VAL A 189 12.97 11.85 20.24
CA VAL A 189 13.08 10.77 19.26
C VAL A 189 14.50 10.77 18.66
N SER A 190 15.12 9.61 18.67
CA SER A 190 16.51 9.42 18.22
C SER A 190 16.62 8.98 16.76
N THR A 191 15.55 8.40 16.20
CA THR A 191 15.51 7.85 14.84
C THR A 191 15.73 8.95 13.80
N LYS A 192 16.76 8.77 12.96
CA LYS A 192 17.12 9.69 11.86
C LYS A 192 16.73 9.19 10.48
N SER A 193 16.46 7.90 10.36
CA SER A 193 16.02 7.24 9.12
C SER A 193 15.47 5.86 9.44
N ILE A 194 14.69 5.33 8.51
CA ILE A 194 14.31 3.91 8.46
C ILE A 194 14.90 3.26 7.22
N LYS A 195 15.20 1.97 7.31
CA LYS A 195 15.73 1.20 6.20
C LYS A 195 14.59 0.62 5.37
N VAL A 196 14.57 0.96 4.07
CA VAL A 196 13.63 0.42 3.08
C VAL A 196 14.44 -0.17 1.94
N GLY A 197 14.64 -1.48 1.94
CA GLY A 197 15.55 -2.15 1.00
C GLY A 197 16.99 -1.69 1.20
N ASP A 198 17.58 -1.11 0.16
CA ASP A 198 18.95 -0.56 0.20
C ASP A 198 18.96 0.94 0.53
N ALA A 199 17.79 1.57 0.59
CA ALA A 199 17.66 3.00 0.89
C ALA A 199 17.46 3.26 2.39
N ASN A 200 18.00 4.38 2.87
CA ASN A 200 17.70 4.95 4.18
C ASN A 200 16.81 6.17 3.98
N ILE A 201 15.53 6.04 4.30
CA ILE A 201 14.54 7.10 4.16
C ILE A 201 14.57 7.98 5.41
N LYS A 202 14.82 9.27 5.22
CA LYS A 202 14.75 10.25 6.33
C LYS A 202 13.31 10.68 6.57
N PRO A 203 12.96 11.04 7.81
CA PRO A 203 11.62 11.55 8.08
C PRO A 203 11.39 12.89 7.39
N SER A 204 10.26 13.02 6.73
CA SER A 204 9.73 14.27 6.19
C SER A 204 9.02 15.05 7.28
N THR A 205 8.91 16.37 7.12
CA THR A 205 8.09 17.21 8.00
C THR A 205 6.62 17.14 7.68
N THR A 206 6.31 16.87 6.40
CA THR A 206 4.97 16.69 5.88
C THR A 206 4.98 15.59 4.82
N VAL A 207 3.91 14.84 4.69
CA VAL A 207 3.71 13.81 3.67
C VAL A 207 2.35 13.97 3.02
N LEU A 208 2.25 13.65 1.73
CA LEU A 208 0.99 13.64 1.00
C LEU A 208 0.37 12.25 1.08
N ASN A 209 -0.75 12.13 1.78
CA ASN A 209 -1.47 10.89 1.99
C ASN A 209 -2.86 10.96 1.34
N ILE A 210 -3.09 10.22 0.28
CA ILE A 210 -4.38 10.14 -0.46
C ILE A 210 -4.99 11.53 -0.71
N GLY A 211 -4.16 12.49 -1.13
CA GLY A 211 -4.59 13.86 -1.45
C GLY A 211 -4.67 14.85 -0.28
N ALA A 212 -4.34 14.45 0.95
CA ALA A 212 -4.25 15.32 2.12
C ALA A 212 -2.83 15.37 2.68
N TYR A 213 -2.38 16.55 3.14
CA TYR A 213 -1.09 16.68 3.80
C TYR A 213 -1.20 16.35 5.29
N PHE A 214 -0.32 15.44 5.74
CA PHE A 214 -0.12 15.13 7.15
C PHE A 214 1.19 15.74 7.63
N ASP A 215 1.16 16.45 8.76
CA ASP A 215 2.35 16.90 9.46
C ASP A 215 2.68 16.00 10.67
N CYS A 216 3.78 16.28 11.34
CA CYS A 216 4.23 15.50 12.50
C CYS A 216 3.28 15.57 13.73
N GLU A 217 2.39 16.54 13.80
CA GLU A 217 1.35 16.64 14.84
C GLU A 217 -0.02 16.15 14.35
N MET A 218 -0.11 15.62 13.12
CA MET A 218 -1.34 15.18 12.45
C MET A 218 -2.40 16.30 12.35
N LYS A 219 -1.94 17.55 12.27
CA LYS A 219 -2.79 18.67 11.92
C LYS A 219 -2.91 18.69 10.40
N MET A 220 -4.12 18.45 9.89
CA MET A 220 -4.37 18.57 8.46
C MET A 220 -4.28 20.06 8.10
N CYS A 221 -3.19 20.47 7.46
CA CYS A 221 -3.09 21.76 6.81
C CYS A 221 -3.70 21.64 5.41
N ALA A 222 -4.74 22.44 5.15
CA ALA A 222 -5.34 22.56 3.83
C ALA A 222 -4.41 23.33 2.88
#